data_7a4a6bd81ffd58a984d9e603b6b48005
#
_entry.id   7a4a6bd81ffd58a984d9e603b6b48005
#
_cell.length_a   1.000
_cell.length_b   1.000
_cell.length_c   1.000
_cell.angle_alpha   90.00
_cell.angle_beta   90.00
_cell.angle_gamma   90.00
#
_symmetry.space_group_name_H-M   'P 1'
#
loop_
_entity.id
_entity.type
_entity.pdbx_description
1 polymer ?
#
loop_
_entity_poly.entity_id
_entity_poly.type
_entity_poly.pdbx_seq_one_letter_code
_entity_poly.pdbx_strand_id
1 'polypeptide(L)'
;LILLRSGVIHQDSYLILLKAQIDRYLQNPGRLVQSVSESSFDAWVKFYRQDENSNNAGTSYYNKGCLVALCLDLGLRMRGSSLDALMRKLYENAQNGIQVNERTIFDLCKELTGDSWLEQINHLINTTDELPLDQLFPEFGLSYSLKNDKTLPFGLKLADKPEGVLVQSARRDGAGAQAGLSANDIIIAIDSLKATAKLLEQYAKQAGNYTVLAFRRDELMSFDVKAAGSELSEVELKVIDQAKADLWLKA
;
A
#
# COMPACT_ATOMS: atom_id res chain seq x y z
N LEU A 1 -0.56 -11.40 13.02
CA LEU A 1 0.38 -12.25 13.74
C LEU A 1 -0.28 -13.01 14.90
N ILE A 2 -1.15 -12.37 15.70
CA ILE A 2 -1.88 -13.01 16.82
C ILE A 2 -2.64 -14.27 16.36
N LEU A 3 -3.37 -14.20 15.25
CA LEU A 3 -4.11 -15.34 14.70
C LEU A 3 -3.20 -16.52 14.33
N LEU A 4 -2.01 -16.24 13.85
CA LEU A 4 -1.02 -17.28 13.55
C LEU A 4 -0.49 -17.93 14.84
N ARG A 5 -0.06 -17.12 15.82
CA ARG A 5 0.53 -17.60 17.06
C ARG A 5 -0.48 -18.33 17.97
N SER A 6 -1.76 -17.97 17.88
CA SER A 6 -2.85 -18.68 18.56
C SER A 6 -3.28 -19.97 17.85
N GLY A 7 -2.70 -20.29 16.69
CA GLY A 7 -3.03 -21.49 15.93
C GLY A 7 -4.35 -21.41 15.15
N VAL A 8 -4.99 -20.24 15.08
CA VAL A 8 -6.26 -20.05 14.35
C VAL A 8 -6.04 -20.11 12.84
N ILE A 9 -4.90 -19.64 12.36
CA ILE A 9 -4.52 -19.74 10.94
C ILE A 9 -3.12 -20.34 10.79
N HIS A 10 -2.87 -20.95 9.62
CA HIS A 10 -1.55 -21.49 9.28
C HIS A 10 -0.62 -20.38 8.75
N GLN A 11 0.70 -20.64 8.76
CA GLN A 11 1.74 -19.72 8.29
C GLN A 11 1.48 -19.23 6.88
N ASP A 12 1.13 -20.12 5.95
CA ASP A 12 0.86 -19.74 4.56
C ASP A 12 -0.31 -18.77 4.45
N SER A 13 -1.37 -18.99 5.22
CA SER A 13 -2.52 -18.09 5.27
C SER A 13 -2.13 -16.71 5.81
N TYR A 14 -1.27 -16.66 6.83
CA TYR A 14 -0.75 -15.40 7.35
C TYR A 14 0.08 -14.65 6.31
N LEU A 15 0.98 -15.35 5.60
CA LEU A 15 1.82 -14.73 4.56
C LEU A 15 0.99 -14.22 3.38
N ILE A 16 -0.09 -14.91 3.00
CA ILE A 16 -1.04 -14.43 1.99
C ILE A 16 -1.72 -13.13 2.46
N LEU A 17 -2.17 -13.06 3.72
CA LEU A 17 -2.77 -11.85 4.27
C LEU A 17 -1.78 -10.70 4.36
N LEU A 18 -0.55 -10.99 4.78
CA LEU A 18 0.52 -9.99 4.85
C LEU A 18 0.87 -9.46 3.45
N LYS A 19 1.05 -10.37 2.47
CA LYS A 19 1.26 -9.99 1.07
C LYS A 19 0.17 -9.04 0.59
N ALA A 20 -1.10 -9.36 0.85
CA ALA A 20 -2.22 -8.52 0.44
C ALA A 20 -2.19 -7.10 1.07
N GLN A 21 -1.68 -6.95 2.31
CA GLN A 21 -1.50 -5.63 2.93
C GLN A 21 -0.35 -4.85 2.26
N ILE A 22 0.75 -5.53 1.95
CA ILE A 22 1.89 -4.91 1.27
C ILE A 22 1.52 -4.50 -0.16
N ASP A 23 0.84 -5.36 -0.91
CA ASP A 23 0.35 -5.05 -2.26
C ASP A 23 -0.56 -3.82 -2.25
N ARG A 24 -1.51 -3.76 -1.30
CA ARG A 24 -2.40 -2.60 -1.15
C ARG A 24 -1.62 -1.31 -0.88
N TYR A 25 -0.57 -1.38 -0.06
CA TYR A 25 0.31 -0.24 0.22
C TYR A 25 1.07 0.19 -1.04
N LEU A 26 1.73 -0.76 -1.73
CA LEU A 26 2.53 -0.47 -2.93
C LEU A 26 1.67 0.07 -4.09
N GLN A 27 0.45 -0.44 -4.23
CA GLN A 27 -0.48 -0.05 -5.29
C GLN A 27 -1.17 1.29 -5.04
N ASN A 28 -0.99 1.91 -3.88
CA ASN A 28 -1.56 3.23 -3.57
C ASN A 28 -0.56 4.36 -3.85
N PRO A 29 -0.73 5.17 -4.93
CA PRO A 29 0.18 6.29 -5.22
C PRO A 29 0.21 7.36 -4.13
N GLY A 30 -0.89 7.52 -3.38
CA GLY A 30 -1.01 8.48 -2.29
C GLY A 30 -0.06 8.22 -1.12
N ARG A 31 0.52 6.99 -1.02
CA ARG A 31 1.56 6.68 -0.02
C ARG A 31 2.81 7.56 -0.15
N LEU A 32 3.07 8.09 -1.36
CA LEU A 32 4.18 9.00 -1.67
C LEU A 32 3.80 10.48 -1.51
N VAL A 33 2.55 10.77 -1.12
CA VAL A 33 2.01 12.13 -1.01
C VAL A 33 1.66 12.48 0.42
N GLN A 34 1.15 11.50 1.20
CA GLN A 34 0.68 11.72 2.58
C GLN A 34 1.38 10.75 3.53
N SER A 35 1.88 11.28 4.65
CA SER A 35 2.46 10.50 5.75
C SER A 35 1.37 9.78 6.57
N VAL A 36 1.78 8.86 7.45
CA VAL A 36 0.85 8.17 8.36
C VAL A 36 0.23 9.16 9.35
N SER A 37 1.05 10.07 9.91
CA SER A 37 0.59 11.07 10.88
C SER A 37 -0.42 12.03 10.25
N GLU A 38 -0.17 12.54 9.04
CA GLU A 38 -1.12 13.38 8.32
C GLU A 38 -2.42 12.63 8.00
N SER A 39 -2.32 11.37 7.55
CA SER A 39 -3.51 10.53 7.26
C SER A 39 -4.35 10.29 8.50
N SER A 40 -3.73 10.10 9.66
CA SER A 40 -4.42 9.95 10.95
C SER A 40 -5.06 11.27 11.39
N PHE A 41 -4.34 12.39 11.27
CA PHE A 41 -4.83 13.71 11.64
C PHE A 41 -6.04 14.14 10.78
N ASP A 42 -5.93 13.95 9.47
CA ASP A 42 -6.96 14.34 8.49
C ASP A 42 -8.07 13.26 8.32
N ALA A 43 -8.08 12.21 9.15
CA ALA A 43 -8.92 11.02 8.91
C ALA A 43 -10.39 11.36 8.67
N TRP A 44 -10.99 12.23 9.49
CA TRP A 44 -12.41 12.57 9.41
C TRP A 44 -12.79 13.41 8.18
N VAL A 45 -11.85 14.16 7.63
CA VAL A 45 -12.10 15.06 6.51
C VAL A 45 -11.60 14.51 5.17
N LYS A 46 -10.68 13.55 5.17
CA LYS A 46 -10.12 12.94 3.96
C LYS A 46 -10.38 11.43 3.90
N PHE A 47 -9.89 10.65 4.87
CA PHE A 47 -9.95 9.18 4.80
C PHE A 47 -11.39 8.64 4.83
N TYR A 48 -12.27 9.22 5.65
CA TYR A 48 -13.69 8.84 5.73
C TYR A 48 -14.60 9.59 4.73
N ARG A 49 -14.04 10.46 3.91
CA ARG A 49 -14.74 11.20 2.83
C ARG A 49 -14.00 11.03 1.51
N GLN A 50 -13.90 9.77 1.07
CA GLN A 50 -13.19 9.46 -0.15
C GLN A 50 -13.95 9.93 -1.39
N ASP A 51 -13.19 10.43 -2.36
CA ASP A 51 -13.60 10.76 -3.72
C ASP A 51 -12.80 9.93 -4.74
N GLU A 52 -13.02 10.18 -6.02
CA GLU A 52 -12.34 9.50 -7.11
C GLU A 52 -10.82 9.73 -7.17
N ASN A 53 -10.31 10.78 -6.49
CA ASN A 53 -8.89 11.12 -6.45
C ASN A 53 -8.19 10.69 -5.14
N SER A 54 -8.91 10.18 -4.18
CA SER A 54 -8.39 9.88 -2.83
C SER A 54 -7.19 8.94 -2.84
N ASN A 55 -7.16 7.96 -3.76
CA ASN A 55 -6.02 7.05 -3.89
C ASN A 55 -4.73 7.74 -4.38
N ASN A 56 -4.84 8.89 -5.04
CA ASN A 56 -3.69 9.67 -5.50
C ASN A 56 -3.19 10.67 -4.44
N ALA A 57 -4.06 11.06 -3.51
CA ALA A 57 -3.82 12.15 -2.58
C ALA A 57 -3.52 11.69 -1.15
N GLY A 58 -3.94 10.48 -0.79
CA GLY A 58 -3.85 10.02 0.58
C GLY A 58 -3.44 8.55 0.72
N THR A 59 -3.01 8.19 1.92
CA THR A 59 -2.73 6.82 2.32
C THR A 59 -3.67 6.37 3.44
N SER A 60 -3.84 5.06 3.60
CA SER A 60 -4.57 4.51 4.74
C SER A 60 -3.64 4.42 5.94
N TYR A 61 -3.92 5.19 7.00
CA TYR A 61 -3.19 5.07 8.26
C TYR A 61 -3.37 3.70 8.92
N TYR A 62 -4.44 2.97 8.63
CA TYR A 62 -4.59 1.56 9.03
C TYR A 62 -3.60 0.67 8.29
N ASN A 63 -3.53 0.77 6.96
CA ASN A 63 -2.71 -0.10 6.14
C ASN A 63 -1.21 0.24 6.29
N LYS A 64 -0.81 1.50 6.05
CA LYS A 64 0.59 1.93 6.22
C LYS A 64 1.01 1.82 7.69
N GLY A 65 0.14 2.18 8.66
CA GLY A 65 0.42 2.06 10.09
C GLY A 65 0.62 0.61 10.55
N CYS A 66 -0.17 -0.34 10.03
CA CYS A 66 0.05 -1.77 10.26
C CYS A 66 1.44 -2.22 9.78
N LEU A 67 1.90 -1.75 8.62
CA LEU A 67 3.23 -2.08 8.10
C LEU A 67 4.35 -1.36 8.85
N VAL A 68 4.13 -0.14 9.35
CA VAL A 68 5.06 0.55 10.26
C VAL A 68 5.18 -0.22 11.58
N ALA A 69 4.07 -0.73 12.14
CA ALA A 69 4.10 -1.57 13.34
C ALA A 69 4.84 -2.89 13.09
N LEU A 70 4.74 -3.44 11.87
CA LEU A 70 5.56 -4.59 11.46
C LEU A 70 7.05 -4.24 11.44
N CYS A 71 7.44 -3.11 10.83
CA CYS A 71 8.84 -2.64 10.85
C CYS A 71 9.34 -2.45 12.29
N LEU A 72 8.48 -1.93 13.17
CA LEU A 72 8.78 -1.80 14.59
C LEU A 72 9.02 -3.16 15.25
N ASP A 73 8.14 -4.16 15.05
CA ASP A 73 8.31 -5.50 15.63
C ASP A 73 9.61 -6.16 15.16
N LEU A 74 9.86 -6.14 13.85
CA LEU A 74 11.08 -6.72 13.28
C LEU A 74 12.34 -6.00 13.79
N GLY A 75 12.31 -4.67 13.87
CA GLY A 75 13.42 -3.88 14.41
C GLY A 75 13.68 -4.16 15.91
N LEU A 76 12.64 -4.34 16.72
CA LEU A 76 12.75 -4.74 18.12
C LEU A 76 13.37 -6.15 18.25
N ARG A 77 12.96 -7.11 17.42
CA ARG A 77 13.47 -8.48 17.42
C ARG A 77 14.94 -8.56 17.05
N MET A 78 15.40 -7.78 16.10
CA MET A 78 16.83 -7.65 15.76
C MET A 78 17.66 -7.15 16.97
N ARG A 79 17.01 -6.56 17.99
CA ARG A 79 17.63 -6.01 19.20
C ARG A 79 17.29 -6.80 20.47
N GLY A 80 16.80 -8.04 20.32
CA GLY A 80 16.50 -8.94 21.41
C GLY A 80 15.21 -8.65 22.17
N SER A 81 14.32 -7.82 21.61
CA SER A 81 13.00 -7.53 22.19
C SER A 81 11.87 -7.86 21.22
N SER A 82 10.64 -7.35 21.42
CA SER A 82 9.51 -7.59 20.54
C SER A 82 8.40 -6.55 20.75
N LEU A 83 7.49 -6.44 19.78
CA LEU A 83 6.26 -5.67 19.95
C LEU A 83 5.40 -6.20 21.11
N ASP A 84 5.43 -7.52 21.36
CA ASP A 84 4.72 -8.13 22.49
C ASP A 84 5.27 -7.63 23.84
N ALA A 85 6.60 -7.47 23.96
CA ALA A 85 7.23 -6.90 25.15
C ALA A 85 6.82 -5.43 25.34
N LEU A 86 6.82 -4.64 24.26
CA LEU A 86 6.35 -3.26 24.27
C LEU A 86 4.88 -3.18 24.73
N MET A 87 4.00 -4.02 24.19
CA MET A 87 2.59 -4.02 24.54
C MET A 87 2.36 -4.40 26.01
N ARG A 88 3.16 -5.32 26.57
CA ARG A 88 3.10 -5.64 28.01
C ARG A 88 3.50 -4.44 28.86
N LYS A 89 4.55 -3.72 28.49
CA LYS A 89 4.97 -2.49 29.18
C LYS A 89 3.89 -1.40 29.13
N LEU A 90 3.25 -1.22 27.99
CA LEU A 90 2.12 -0.28 27.87
C LEU A 90 0.95 -0.69 28.77
N TYR A 91 0.67 -1.98 28.87
CA TYR A 91 -0.37 -2.50 29.74
C TYR A 91 -0.03 -2.30 31.23
N GLU A 92 1.21 -2.59 31.65
CA GLU A 92 1.72 -2.33 33.02
C GLU A 92 1.59 -0.83 33.36
N ASN A 93 1.99 0.05 32.45
CA ASN A 93 1.83 1.50 32.60
C ASN A 93 0.37 1.88 32.82
N ALA A 94 -0.55 1.33 32.01
CA ALA A 94 -1.97 1.60 32.13
C ALA A 94 -2.54 1.12 33.50
N GLN A 95 -2.12 -0.03 33.98
CA GLN A 95 -2.49 -0.54 35.33
C GLN A 95 -2.02 0.39 36.45
N ASN A 96 -0.88 1.07 36.27
CA ASN A 96 -0.33 2.03 37.22
C ASN A 96 -0.84 3.48 37.01
N GLY A 97 -1.84 3.68 36.13
CA GLY A 97 -2.42 4.99 35.86
C GLY A 97 -1.54 5.90 35.01
N ILE A 98 -0.46 5.38 34.40
CA ILE A 98 0.45 6.13 33.55
C ILE A 98 -0.19 6.27 32.16
N GLN A 99 -0.44 7.52 31.76
CA GLN A 99 -1.04 7.80 30.46
C GLN A 99 -0.03 7.70 29.32
N VAL A 100 -0.49 7.18 28.18
CA VAL A 100 0.30 7.15 26.95
C VAL A 100 0.32 8.55 26.31
N ASN A 101 1.50 9.02 25.96
CA ASN A 101 1.73 10.25 25.19
C ASN A 101 2.64 9.95 23.98
N GLU A 102 2.92 10.95 23.17
CA GLU A 102 3.72 10.80 21.95
C GLU A 102 5.11 10.19 22.18
N ARG A 103 5.72 10.43 23.35
CA ARG A 103 7.05 9.91 23.71
C ARG A 103 7.03 8.52 24.32
N THR A 104 5.91 8.08 24.86
CA THR A 104 5.81 6.83 25.60
C THR A 104 6.37 5.63 24.82
N ILE A 105 6.02 5.49 23.55
CA ILE A 105 6.50 4.42 22.68
C ILE A 105 8.02 4.48 22.53
N PHE A 106 8.57 5.68 22.32
CA PHE A 106 10.01 5.89 22.13
C PHE A 106 10.79 5.54 23.41
N ASP A 107 10.32 6.03 24.56
CA ASP A 107 10.96 5.78 25.85
C ASP A 107 10.95 4.30 26.22
N LEU A 108 9.83 3.62 26.04
CA LEU A 108 9.70 2.17 26.28
C LEU A 108 10.58 1.35 25.33
N CYS A 109 10.64 1.70 24.06
CA CYS A 109 11.51 0.99 23.13
C CYS A 109 12.99 1.19 23.47
N LYS A 110 13.38 2.42 23.87
CA LYS A 110 14.74 2.69 24.35
C LYS A 110 15.05 1.90 25.62
N GLU A 111 14.10 1.78 26.56
CA GLU A 111 14.23 0.94 27.74
C GLU A 111 14.45 -0.53 27.35
N LEU A 112 13.68 -1.03 26.37
CA LEU A 112 13.71 -2.42 25.95
C LEU A 112 14.96 -2.81 25.15
N THR A 113 15.56 -1.88 24.42
CA THR A 113 16.65 -2.19 23.48
C THR A 113 17.97 -1.50 23.83
N GLY A 114 17.96 -0.50 24.71
CA GLY A 114 19.14 0.31 25.03
C GLY A 114 19.59 1.24 23.88
N ASP A 115 18.81 1.37 22.80
CA ASP A 115 19.19 2.04 21.57
C ASP A 115 18.13 3.09 21.15
N SER A 116 18.57 4.13 20.42
CA SER A 116 17.73 5.21 19.90
C SER A 116 17.28 5.04 18.44
N TRP A 117 17.37 3.84 17.88
CA TRP A 117 17.00 3.51 16.48
C TRP A 117 15.57 3.91 16.11
N LEU A 118 14.74 4.20 17.08
CA LEU A 118 13.35 4.64 16.92
C LEU A 118 13.18 5.96 16.18
N GLU A 119 14.22 6.76 16.06
CA GLU A 119 14.21 7.92 15.17
C GLU A 119 13.84 7.50 13.74
N GLN A 120 14.27 6.30 13.32
CA GLN A 120 13.90 5.73 12.03
C GLN A 120 12.39 5.43 11.93
N ILE A 121 11.77 4.89 12.98
CA ILE A 121 10.32 4.64 13.01
C ILE A 121 9.54 5.97 13.03
N ASN A 122 10.01 6.95 13.80
CA ASN A 122 9.42 8.29 13.80
C ASN A 122 9.48 8.92 12.40
N HIS A 123 10.60 8.76 11.72
CA HIS A 123 10.76 9.18 10.33
C HIS A 123 9.71 8.51 9.41
N LEU A 124 9.55 7.19 9.48
CA LEU A 124 8.56 6.44 8.69
C LEU A 124 7.10 6.86 8.96
N ILE A 125 6.79 7.34 10.16
CA ILE A 125 5.45 7.82 10.52
C ILE A 125 5.19 9.22 9.93
N ASN A 126 6.21 10.08 9.92
CA ASN A 126 6.08 11.51 9.60
C ASN A 126 6.51 11.87 8.18
N THR A 127 7.01 10.90 7.41
CA THR A 127 7.41 11.11 6.02
C THR A 127 6.65 10.22 5.06
N THR A 128 6.87 10.45 3.78
CA THR A 128 6.34 9.61 2.69
C THR A 128 7.32 8.55 2.22
N ASP A 129 8.46 8.40 2.88
CA ASP A 129 9.49 7.45 2.51
C ASP A 129 8.96 6.00 2.52
N GLU A 130 9.56 5.19 1.66
CA GLU A 130 9.19 3.78 1.54
C GLU A 130 9.61 3.00 2.79
N LEU A 131 8.80 2.01 3.15
CA LEU A 131 9.08 1.14 4.29
C LEU A 131 10.22 0.16 3.94
N PRO A 132 11.22 -0.04 4.81
CA PRO A 132 12.40 -0.86 4.56
C PRO A 132 12.12 -2.37 4.65
N LEU A 133 11.03 -2.83 4.03
CA LEU A 133 10.60 -4.24 4.11
C LEU A 133 11.58 -5.18 3.40
N ASP A 134 12.20 -4.71 2.32
CA ASP A 134 13.23 -5.42 1.56
C ASP A 134 14.51 -5.69 2.37
N GLN A 135 14.81 -4.80 3.34
CA GLN A 135 15.95 -4.95 4.25
C GLN A 135 15.60 -5.81 5.46
N LEU A 136 14.37 -5.70 5.97
CA LEU A 136 13.95 -6.37 7.20
C LEU A 136 13.59 -7.84 7.00
N PHE A 137 12.87 -8.20 5.95
CA PHE A 137 12.43 -9.58 5.75
C PHE A 137 13.55 -10.61 5.62
N PRO A 138 14.67 -10.35 4.93
CA PRO A 138 15.79 -11.30 4.82
C PRO A 138 16.39 -11.67 6.19
N GLU A 139 16.41 -10.76 7.15
CA GLU A 139 16.90 -11.02 8.52
C GLU A 139 16.06 -12.08 9.23
N PHE A 140 14.79 -12.22 8.83
CA PHE A 140 13.85 -13.22 9.35
C PHE A 140 13.57 -14.36 8.35
N GLY A 141 14.52 -14.64 7.46
CA GLY A 141 14.47 -15.78 6.56
C GLY A 141 13.38 -15.75 5.49
N LEU A 142 12.89 -14.54 5.15
CA LEU A 142 11.95 -14.36 4.05
C LEU A 142 12.63 -13.66 2.87
N SER A 143 12.37 -14.14 1.65
CA SER A 143 12.69 -13.36 0.45
C SER A 143 11.58 -12.33 0.20
N TYR A 144 12.00 -11.15 -0.24
CA TYR A 144 11.12 -10.08 -0.68
C TYR A 144 11.53 -9.64 -2.08
N SER A 145 10.63 -9.73 -3.03
CA SER A 145 10.86 -9.24 -4.38
C SER A 145 9.58 -8.65 -4.96
N LEU A 146 9.71 -7.70 -5.86
CA LEU A 146 8.58 -7.09 -6.57
C LEU A 146 8.41 -7.79 -7.91
N LYS A 147 7.15 -8.11 -8.23
CA LYS A 147 6.71 -8.57 -9.55
C LYS A 147 5.72 -7.57 -10.10
N ASN A 148 5.78 -7.39 -11.39
CA ASN A 148 4.89 -6.50 -12.11
C ASN A 148 3.95 -7.37 -12.97
N ASP A 149 3.11 -8.15 -12.31
CA ASP A 149 2.25 -9.15 -12.96
C ASP A 149 0.80 -8.68 -13.17
N LYS A 150 0.38 -7.60 -12.49
CA LYS A 150 -0.95 -7.04 -12.65
C LYS A 150 -0.96 -5.80 -13.51
N THR A 151 -1.91 -5.79 -14.43
CA THR A 151 -2.18 -4.65 -15.29
C THR A 151 -3.47 -3.96 -14.87
N LEU A 152 -3.40 -2.69 -14.55
CA LEU A 152 -4.57 -1.81 -14.49
C LEU A 152 -4.64 -1.08 -15.83
N PRO A 153 -5.73 -1.22 -16.64
CA PRO A 153 -5.78 -0.68 -17.99
C PRO A 153 -5.41 0.81 -18.03
N PHE A 154 -4.25 1.13 -18.55
CA PHE A 154 -3.69 2.52 -18.60
C PHE A 154 -3.63 3.22 -17.23
N GLY A 155 -3.63 2.49 -16.11
CA GLY A 155 -3.75 3.06 -14.77
C GLY A 155 -5.18 3.52 -14.42
N LEU A 156 -6.19 3.07 -15.14
CA LEU A 156 -7.59 3.48 -14.98
C LEU A 156 -8.42 2.37 -14.33
N LYS A 157 -9.24 2.73 -13.35
CA LYS A 157 -10.33 1.86 -12.88
C LYS A 157 -11.55 2.12 -13.74
N LEU A 158 -11.99 1.09 -14.46
CA LEU A 158 -13.00 1.18 -15.52
C LEU A 158 -14.29 0.45 -15.15
N ALA A 159 -15.42 0.93 -15.68
CA ALA A 159 -16.70 0.25 -15.62
C ALA A 159 -17.45 0.41 -16.95
N ASP A 160 -17.92 -0.70 -17.54
CA ASP A 160 -18.78 -0.63 -18.72
C ASP A 160 -20.12 0.02 -18.38
N LYS A 161 -20.57 0.94 -19.25
CA LYS A 161 -21.86 1.62 -19.20
C LYS A 161 -22.51 1.57 -20.59
N PRO A 162 -23.83 1.78 -20.71
CA PRO A 162 -24.51 1.78 -22.03
C PRO A 162 -23.91 2.78 -23.03
N GLU A 163 -23.48 3.93 -22.55
CA GLU A 163 -22.90 5.02 -23.33
C GLU A 163 -21.40 4.87 -23.66
N GLY A 164 -20.69 3.96 -22.96
CA GLY A 164 -19.25 3.74 -23.15
C GLY A 164 -18.60 3.15 -21.90
N VAL A 165 -17.32 3.39 -21.71
CA VAL A 165 -16.54 2.93 -20.55
C VAL A 165 -16.28 4.07 -19.59
N LEU A 166 -16.91 4.07 -18.42
CA LEU A 166 -16.71 5.08 -17.38
C LEU A 166 -15.34 4.91 -16.75
N VAL A 167 -14.56 5.98 -16.67
CA VAL A 167 -13.38 6.10 -15.82
C VAL A 167 -13.84 6.40 -14.40
N GLN A 168 -13.77 5.41 -13.50
CA GLN A 168 -14.12 5.59 -12.09
C GLN A 168 -13.02 6.31 -11.32
N SER A 169 -11.75 6.02 -11.62
CA SER A 169 -10.59 6.72 -11.09
C SER A 169 -9.39 6.55 -12.03
N ALA A 170 -8.47 7.51 -12.01
CA ALA A 170 -7.24 7.48 -12.79
C ALA A 170 -6.05 7.60 -11.83
N ARG A 171 -5.12 6.65 -11.87
CA ARG A 171 -3.86 6.72 -11.10
C ARG A 171 -2.98 7.82 -11.69
N ARG A 172 -2.41 8.66 -10.83
CA ARG A 172 -1.54 9.79 -11.24
C ARG A 172 -0.30 9.35 -12.03
N ASP A 173 0.21 8.15 -11.77
CA ASP A 173 1.35 7.52 -12.42
C ASP A 173 0.96 6.65 -13.62
N GLY A 174 -0.34 6.50 -13.91
CA GLY A 174 -0.85 5.71 -15.02
C GLY A 174 -0.84 6.46 -16.35
N ALA A 175 -0.67 5.71 -17.46
CA ALA A 175 -0.61 6.25 -18.81
C ALA A 175 -1.85 7.07 -19.18
N GLY A 176 -3.04 6.66 -18.71
CA GLY A 176 -4.29 7.37 -18.96
C GLY A 176 -4.31 8.76 -18.31
N ALA A 177 -3.91 8.86 -17.03
CA ALA A 177 -3.83 10.14 -16.34
C ALA A 177 -2.74 11.05 -16.95
N GLN A 178 -1.61 10.49 -17.35
CA GLN A 178 -0.54 11.24 -18.03
C GLN A 178 -0.99 11.77 -19.39
N ALA A 179 -1.87 11.05 -20.10
CA ALA A 179 -2.49 11.52 -21.33
C ALA A 179 -3.61 12.54 -21.09
N GLY A 180 -4.04 12.74 -19.84
CA GLY A 180 -5.09 13.68 -19.47
C GLY A 180 -6.47 13.07 -19.21
N LEU A 181 -6.62 11.73 -19.30
CA LEU A 181 -7.86 11.07 -18.88
C LEU A 181 -8.08 11.25 -17.38
N SER A 182 -9.32 11.46 -17.00
CA SER A 182 -9.72 11.76 -15.62
C SER A 182 -10.95 10.94 -15.20
N ALA A 183 -11.21 10.89 -13.91
CA ALA A 183 -12.45 10.33 -13.41
C ALA A 183 -13.67 11.04 -14.02
N ASN A 184 -14.72 10.27 -14.23
CA ASN A 184 -15.97 10.65 -14.89
C ASN A 184 -15.88 10.85 -16.41
N ASP A 185 -14.73 10.66 -17.05
CA ASP A 185 -14.68 10.55 -18.52
C ASP A 185 -15.41 9.26 -18.97
N ILE A 186 -16.12 9.33 -20.09
CA ILE A 186 -16.76 8.20 -20.75
C ILE A 186 -15.99 7.87 -22.00
N ILE A 187 -15.15 6.83 -21.97
CA ILE A 187 -14.39 6.39 -23.14
C ILE A 187 -15.33 5.70 -24.13
N ILE A 188 -15.37 6.16 -25.36
CA ILE A 188 -16.24 5.62 -26.41
C ILE A 188 -15.48 4.85 -27.49
N ALA A 189 -14.21 5.18 -27.72
CA ALA A 189 -13.39 4.50 -28.72
C ALA A 189 -11.90 4.47 -28.33
N ILE A 190 -11.20 3.46 -28.84
CA ILE A 190 -9.74 3.34 -28.87
C ILE A 190 -9.32 2.93 -30.28
N ASP A 191 -8.41 3.67 -30.94
CA ASP A 191 -7.94 3.44 -32.30
C ASP A 191 -9.10 3.17 -33.28
N SER A 192 -10.16 3.99 -33.22
CA SER A 192 -11.38 3.86 -34.03
C SER A 192 -12.24 2.62 -33.76
N LEU A 193 -11.91 1.79 -32.76
CA LEU A 193 -12.76 0.68 -32.31
C LEU A 193 -13.62 1.11 -31.13
N LYS A 194 -14.87 0.62 -31.08
CA LYS A 194 -15.77 0.86 -29.93
C LYS A 194 -15.11 0.36 -28.65
N ALA A 195 -14.98 1.24 -27.67
CA ALA A 195 -14.38 0.90 -26.39
C ALA A 195 -15.25 -0.07 -25.56
N THR A 196 -14.59 -1.03 -24.93
CA THR A 196 -15.10 -1.85 -23.83
C THR A 196 -13.99 -1.97 -22.82
N ALA A 197 -14.31 -2.18 -21.53
CA ALA A 197 -13.28 -2.37 -20.50
C ALA A 197 -12.32 -3.52 -20.86
N LYS A 198 -12.84 -4.61 -21.42
CA LYS A 198 -12.04 -5.75 -21.89
C LYS A 198 -11.07 -5.38 -23.02
N LEU A 199 -11.52 -4.56 -24.00
CA LEU A 199 -10.67 -4.14 -25.09
C LEU A 199 -9.54 -3.22 -24.58
N LEU A 200 -9.87 -2.26 -23.70
CA LEU A 200 -8.89 -1.37 -23.08
C LEU A 200 -7.85 -2.17 -22.26
N GLU A 201 -8.28 -3.23 -21.57
CA GLU A 201 -7.35 -4.12 -20.86
C GLU A 201 -6.39 -4.85 -21.82
N GLN A 202 -6.89 -5.30 -22.99
CA GLN A 202 -6.04 -5.96 -24.00
C GLN A 202 -4.98 -4.99 -24.56
N TYR A 203 -5.38 -3.76 -24.88
CA TYR A 203 -4.48 -2.73 -25.38
C TYR A 203 -3.42 -2.32 -24.33
N ALA A 204 -3.83 -2.19 -23.08
CA ALA A 204 -2.93 -1.79 -22.00
C ALA A 204 -1.80 -2.81 -21.73
N LYS A 205 -1.98 -4.08 -22.10
CA LYS A 205 -0.96 -5.13 -21.98
C LYS A 205 0.16 -5.01 -23.03
N GLN A 206 -0.05 -4.23 -24.05
CA GLN A 206 0.90 -4.03 -25.14
C GLN A 206 1.49 -2.62 -25.09
N ALA A 207 2.82 -2.51 -25.17
CA ALA A 207 3.45 -1.23 -25.31
C ALA A 207 3.06 -0.60 -26.68
N GLY A 208 2.63 0.66 -26.67
CA GLY A 208 2.18 1.33 -27.89
C GLY A 208 1.61 2.71 -27.60
N ASN A 209 1.33 3.44 -28.70
CA ASN A 209 0.62 4.70 -28.65
C ASN A 209 -0.78 4.49 -29.19
N TYR A 210 -1.77 4.88 -28.43
CA TYR A 210 -3.18 4.65 -28.73
C TYR A 210 -3.96 5.95 -28.65
N THR A 211 -4.82 6.21 -29.62
CA THR A 211 -5.74 7.35 -29.59
C THR A 211 -7.04 6.92 -28.90
N VAL A 212 -7.34 7.53 -27.76
CA VAL A 212 -8.56 7.29 -26.99
C VAL A 212 -9.50 8.47 -27.15
N LEU A 213 -10.74 8.20 -27.56
CA LEU A 213 -11.80 9.20 -27.61
C LEU A 213 -12.73 9.03 -26.39
N ALA A 214 -12.97 10.11 -25.67
CA ALA A 214 -13.87 10.12 -24.53
C ALA A 214 -14.70 11.40 -24.46
N PHE A 215 -15.89 11.29 -23.89
CA PHE A 215 -16.67 12.43 -23.45
C PHE A 215 -16.26 12.84 -22.04
N ARG A 216 -15.91 14.11 -21.86
CA ARG A 216 -15.80 14.79 -20.58
C ARG A 216 -16.98 15.73 -20.44
N ARG A 217 -17.95 15.36 -19.62
CA ARG A 217 -19.30 15.99 -19.64
C ARG A 217 -19.88 15.85 -21.06
N ASP A 218 -20.12 16.97 -21.76
CA ASP A 218 -20.73 17.01 -23.10
C ASP A 218 -19.68 17.27 -24.22
N GLU A 219 -18.38 17.35 -23.86
CA GLU A 219 -17.31 17.64 -24.80
C GLU A 219 -16.57 16.37 -25.23
N LEU A 220 -16.51 16.13 -26.54
CA LEU A 220 -15.71 15.04 -27.09
C LEU A 220 -14.25 15.44 -27.15
N MET A 221 -13.41 14.67 -26.47
CA MET A 221 -11.97 14.89 -26.38
C MET A 221 -11.18 13.71 -26.96
N SER A 222 -9.99 13.98 -27.46
CA SER A 222 -9.02 12.98 -27.93
C SER A 222 -7.80 12.99 -27.04
N PHE A 223 -7.35 11.79 -26.65
CA PHE A 223 -6.21 11.57 -25.76
C PHE A 223 -5.22 10.61 -26.42
N ASP A 224 -3.95 11.02 -26.51
CA ASP A 224 -2.87 10.16 -26.99
C ASP A 224 -2.22 9.42 -25.80
N VAL A 225 -2.61 8.17 -25.60
CA VAL A 225 -2.18 7.34 -24.49
C VAL A 225 -0.96 6.52 -24.89
N LYS A 226 0.17 6.79 -24.24
CA LYS A 226 1.40 6.02 -24.41
C LYS A 226 1.47 4.91 -23.36
N ALA A 227 1.04 3.71 -23.72
CA ALA A 227 1.15 2.55 -22.88
C ALA A 227 2.58 2.01 -22.85
N ALA A 228 3.12 1.81 -21.65
CA ALA A 228 4.40 1.15 -21.43
C ALA A 228 4.25 -0.31 -20.97
N GLY A 229 2.99 -0.83 -20.95
CA GLY A 229 2.64 -2.00 -20.14
C GLY A 229 2.52 -1.53 -18.70
N SER A 230 1.37 -1.01 -18.28
CA SER A 230 1.26 -0.51 -16.91
C SER A 230 1.12 -1.67 -15.95
N GLU A 231 2.01 -1.74 -15.02
CA GLU A 231 2.21 -2.84 -14.14
C GLU A 231 2.01 -2.36 -12.72
N LEU A 232 1.07 -2.99 -12.03
CA LEU A 232 0.96 -2.83 -10.59
C LEU A 232 2.00 -3.72 -9.93
N SER A 233 2.86 -3.15 -9.12
CA SER A 233 3.79 -3.92 -8.32
C SER A 233 3.05 -4.80 -7.32
N GLU A 234 3.38 -6.09 -7.32
CA GLU A 234 2.98 -7.05 -6.29
C GLU A 234 4.23 -7.60 -5.63
N VAL A 235 4.15 -7.79 -4.31
CA VAL A 235 5.24 -8.44 -3.59
C VAL A 235 5.17 -9.96 -3.76
N GLU A 236 6.31 -10.59 -3.94
CA GLU A 236 6.47 -12.03 -3.73
C GLU A 236 7.20 -12.23 -2.40
N LEU A 237 6.52 -12.88 -1.46
CA LEU A 237 7.07 -13.28 -0.16
C LEU A 237 7.19 -14.80 -0.13
N LYS A 238 8.40 -15.31 0.21
CA LYS A 238 8.64 -16.74 0.40
C LYS A 238 9.54 -16.95 1.61
N VAL A 239 9.25 -17.96 2.40
CA VAL A 239 10.17 -18.42 3.44
C VAL A 239 11.32 -19.16 2.75
N ILE A 240 12.54 -18.68 2.96
CA ILE A 240 13.78 -19.26 2.45
C ILE A 240 14.64 -19.88 3.57
N ASP A 241 14.38 -19.49 4.81
CA ASP A 241 15.00 -20.05 6.03
C ASP A 241 13.94 -20.16 7.12
N GLN A 242 13.45 -21.39 7.32
CA GLN A 242 12.36 -21.64 8.30
C GLN A 242 12.82 -21.39 9.74
N ALA A 243 14.09 -21.69 10.07
CA ALA A 243 14.60 -21.49 11.42
C ALA A 243 14.61 -20.01 11.81
N LYS A 244 15.03 -19.14 10.88
CA LYS A 244 14.96 -17.68 11.05
C LYS A 244 13.52 -17.18 11.08
N ALA A 245 12.64 -17.70 10.22
CA ALA A 245 11.25 -17.30 10.19
C ALA A 245 10.51 -17.64 11.48
N ASP A 246 10.82 -18.76 12.09
CA ASP A 246 10.25 -19.20 13.37
C ASP A 246 10.58 -18.24 14.54
N LEU A 247 11.72 -17.55 14.52
CA LEU A 247 12.10 -16.53 15.49
C LEU A 247 11.14 -15.34 15.52
N TRP A 248 10.41 -15.13 14.45
CA TRP A 248 9.39 -14.09 14.35
C TRP A 248 7.97 -14.65 14.36
N LEU A 249 7.70 -15.68 13.56
CA LEU A 249 6.34 -16.15 13.32
C LEU A 249 5.78 -16.98 14.51
N LYS A 250 6.65 -17.66 15.28
CA LYS A 250 6.26 -18.53 16.38
C LYS A 250 6.61 -17.98 17.78
N ALA A 251 7.37 -16.90 17.84
CA ALA A 251 7.85 -16.34 19.11
C ALA A 251 6.80 -15.52 19.86
#